data_7e346c44c268170dd3c5c3d09ad500d0
#
_entry.id   7e346c44c268170dd3c5c3d09ad500d0
#
_cell.length_a   1.000
_cell.length_b   1.000
_cell.length_c   1.000
_cell.angle_alpha   90.00
_cell.angle_beta   90.00
_cell.angle_gamma   90.00
#
_symmetry.space_group_name_H-M   'P 1'
#
loop_
_entity.id
_entity.type
_entity.pdbx_description
1 polymer ?
#
loop_
_entity_poly.entity_id
_entity_poly.type
_entity_poly.pdbx_seq_one_letter_code
_entity_poly.pdbx_strand_id
1 'polypeptide(L)'
;MKRTLLPAVIGIITFCSCNEEIIVPDAEPAETTAALELSMTTATLTRGLIKDTRLPDGASVGITVKDSYGVYTGELFTNIKYTARSESGNQVWISDSPVMLSSETGTAYAYYPYNSAIEDITAVTVKATSAIQLDCMWGQPVSVSKDSRNAKFTMKHALAAVRITYVRGSYTGEGKVTKVSFGGSCIGTAGYLDITDGTLHTIIGKGGTVSPGITATTLSSTLQESEIIVIPTGEKQGKITITIDGKDYTLEFGDIDLRQGQITQFHLTVNSGALSLSDITVSEWTYGESENTSIKVSDKVTLTGDLEDIAVYNSVANGVVSITAMPKTKGGFKDVEPVTISGNATLSQSSDPYTGVRTITLSNINGNVTVNFSGTYCYDLIAEFTVNAGEATKMQYNYLSTSNKAKILRIREGDTDIPITASHTFSTGGKHILKYSFTNHAIGYDCFNSVTALTGIAIGDCVTSIESYAFKGTSIESVRIPDSVTSYGTSLFYDCLKLKHVVLPEGLTQIYDSMFRGCEALQSIDIPKGVTRFGDFAFDGCISLASIILPEGVTYVGNYCFSDCSNLRHIVSLPVLTPTLGGNFRYNFLYVAKNGVLAVPAAAKTGSNYSYWVSSGINLGSYGWTLVYMDE
;
A
#
# COMPACT_ATOMS: atom_id res chain seq x y z
N MET A 1 30.07 34.90 4.24
CA MET A 1 29.75 35.88 5.29
C MET A 1 29.23 35.10 6.50
N LYS A 2 29.95 35.18 7.59
CA LYS A 2 29.60 34.51 8.86
C LYS A 2 28.34 35.14 9.44
N ARG A 3 27.36 34.38 9.85
CA ARG A 3 26.25 34.81 10.74
C ARG A 3 26.50 34.27 12.13
N THR A 4 26.68 35.19 13.04
CA THR A 4 26.97 35.07 14.45
C THR A 4 25.66 34.73 15.21
N LEU A 5 25.75 33.80 16.15
CA LEU A 5 24.75 33.52 17.20
C LEU A 5 24.62 34.73 18.16
N LEU A 6 23.40 35.09 18.48
CA LEU A 6 23.09 35.98 19.64
C LEU A 6 22.68 35.10 20.83
N PRO A 7 23.14 35.40 22.04
CA PRO A 7 22.77 34.70 23.25
C PRO A 7 21.47 35.23 23.86
N ALA A 8 20.70 34.30 24.42
CA ALA A 8 19.48 34.58 25.17
C ALA A 8 19.76 35.34 26.47
N VAL A 9 19.06 36.43 26.67
CA VAL A 9 19.07 37.22 27.92
C VAL A 9 18.08 36.58 28.89
N ILE A 10 18.57 36.13 30.05
CA ILE A 10 17.76 35.70 31.20
C ILE A 10 17.37 36.95 31.98
N GLY A 11 16.10 37.28 31.94
CA GLY A 11 15.52 38.32 32.80
C GLY A 11 15.01 37.70 34.10
N ILE A 12 15.61 38.06 35.22
CA ILE A 12 15.15 37.72 36.57
C ILE A 12 13.98 38.65 36.89
N ILE A 13 12.80 38.13 37.08
CA ILE A 13 11.64 38.83 37.64
C ILE A 13 11.42 38.36 39.06
N THR A 14 11.58 39.27 40.00
CA THR A 14 11.32 39.07 41.43
C THR A 14 9.80 39.09 41.67
N PHE A 15 9.22 38.01 42.17
CA PHE A 15 7.83 37.95 42.57
C PHE A 15 7.67 38.28 44.05
N CYS A 16 6.74 39.17 44.32
CA CYS A 16 6.20 39.47 45.65
C CYS A 16 5.11 38.42 45.96
N SER A 17 5.14 37.87 47.17
CA SER A 17 4.28 36.78 47.63
C SER A 17 2.82 37.22 47.76
N CYS A 18 1.90 36.45 47.15
CA CYS A 18 0.56 36.19 47.66
C CYS A 18 0.24 34.72 47.40
N ASN A 19 -0.12 34.01 48.47
CA ASN A 19 -0.51 32.61 48.45
C ASN A 19 -1.83 32.40 47.69
N GLU A 20 -1.77 31.82 46.54
CA GLU A 20 -2.82 30.96 45.97
C GLU A 20 -2.12 29.79 45.34
N GLU A 21 -2.46 28.58 45.77
CA GLU A 21 -1.99 27.32 45.17
C GLU A 21 -2.49 27.26 43.71
N ILE A 22 -1.61 27.58 42.77
CA ILE A 22 -1.84 27.27 41.37
C ILE A 22 -1.59 25.78 41.23
N ILE A 23 -2.66 24.99 41.12
CA ILE A 23 -2.58 23.60 40.60
C ILE A 23 -2.08 23.73 39.16
N VAL A 24 -0.78 23.48 38.98
CA VAL A 24 -0.21 23.27 37.64
C VAL A 24 -0.77 21.94 37.18
N PRO A 25 -1.50 21.86 36.06
CA PRO A 25 -1.85 20.55 35.51
C PRO A 25 -0.55 19.79 35.27
N ASP A 26 -0.51 18.55 35.73
CA ASP A 26 0.60 17.64 35.44
C ASP A 26 0.92 17.73 33.95
N ALA A 27 2.17 18.10 33.64
CA ALA A 27 2.66 18.02 32.29
C ALA A 27 2.48 16.57 31.83
N GLU A 28 1.73 16.37 30.75
CA GLU A 28 1.67 15.05 30.12
C GLU A 28 3.10 14.53 29.96
N PRO A 29 3.38 13.28 30.31
CA PRO A 29 4.72 12.72 30.18
C PRO A 29 5.13 12.87 28.72
N ALA A 30 6.27 13.50 28.46
CA ALA A 30 6.82 13.68 27.11
C ALA A 30 6.78 12.32 26.40
N GLU A 31 6.12 12.25 25.26
CA GLU A 31 6.00 11.04 24.47
C GLU A 31 7.39 10.46 24.21
N THR A 32 7.68 9.29 24.77
CA THR A 32 8.98 8.66 24.55
C THR A 32 9.02 8.11 23.14
N THR A 33 9.85 8.68 22.28
CA THR A 33 10.13 8.17 20.94
C THR A 33 11.22 7.11 20.97
N ALA A 34 11.24 6.22 19.97
CA ALA A 34 12.27 5.22 19.78
C ALA A 34 12.79 5.23 18.35
N ALA A 35 14.11 5.07 18.16
CA ALA A 35 14.68 5.01 16.82
C ALA A 35 14.24 3.77 16.07
N LEU A 36 13.92 3.92 14.78
CA LEU A 36 13.60 2.84 13.85
C LEU A 36 14.84 1.97 13.63
N GLU A 37 14.68 0.66 13.83
CA GLU A 37 15.69 -0.36 13.53
C GLU A 37 15.31 -1.09 12.24
N LEU A 38 16.28 -1.37 11.37
CA LEU A 38 16.05 -2.03 10.10
C LEU A 38 16.66 -3.43 10.07
N SER A 39 15.92 -4.35 9.48
CA SER A 39 16.39 -5.66 9.06
C SER A 39 15.95 -5.88 7.61
N MET A 40 16.88 -6.20 6.72
CA MET A 40 16.57 -6.39 5.31
C MET A 40 17.11 -7.73 4.84
N THR A 41 16.27 -8.47 4.12
CA THR A 41 16.65 -9.65 3.36
C THR A 41 16.27 -9.41 1.91
N THR A 42 17.13 -9.79 0.99
CA THR A 42 16.76 -9.87 -0.41
C THR A 42 16.10 -11.23 -0.64
N ALA A 43 15.09 -11.26 -1.47
CA ALA A 43 14.55 -12.52 -1.95
C ALA A 43 15.68 -13.29 -2.65
N THR A 44 15.84 -14.58 -2.36
CA THR A 44 17.02 -15.40 -2.64
C THR A 44 17.48 -15.30 -4.10
N LEU A 45 18.73 -14.90 -4.30
CA LEU A 45 19.30 -14.63 -5.61
C LEU A 45 20.13 -15.80 -6.11
N THR A 46 19.76 -16.33 -7.26
CA THR A 46 20.67 -17.11 -8.07
C THR A 46 21.19 -16.23 -9.21
N ARG A 47 22.40 -15.68 -9.02
CA ARG A 47 23.24 -15.06 -10.05
C ARG A 47 22.66 -13.81 -10.74
N GLY A 48 22.73 -12.69 -10.08
CA GLY A 48 22.63 -11.34 -10.62
C GLY A 48 23.75 -10.47 -10.03
N LEU A 49 23.71 -9.16 -10.25
CA LEU A 49 24.68 -8.22 -9.69
C LEU A 49 24.77 -8.24 -8.16
N ILE A 50 23.72 -8.72 -7.48
CA ILE A 50 23.68 -8.99 -6.04
C ILE A 50 23.68 -10.50 -5.85
N LYS A 51 24.80 -11.03 -5.38
CA LYS A 51 25.05 -12.49 -5.25
C LYS A 51 24.72 -13.08 -3.87
N ASP A 52 24.19 -12.28 -2.97
CA ASP A 52 23.95 -12.64 -1.56
C ASP A 52 22.50 -12.34 -1.16
N THR A 53 22.02 -12.99 -0.12
CA THR A 53 20.71 -12.70 0.52
C THR A 53 20.72 -11.36 1.26
N ARG A 54 21.79 -10.60 1.20
CA ARG A 54 22.01 -9.30 1.84
C ARG A 54 22.49 -8.27 0.83
N LEU A 55 22.06 -7.04 0.99
CA LEU A 55 22.65 -5.92 0.27
C LEU A 55 24.13 -5.75 0.73
N PRO A 56 25.05 -5.37 -0.17
CA PRO A 56 26.46 -5.27 0.19
C PRO A 56 26.70 -4.17 1.24
N ASP A 57 27.81 -4.30 1.99
CA ASP A 57 28.26 -3.24 2.89
C ASP A 57 28.48 -1.93 2.11
N GLY A 58 28.01 -0.83 2.69
CA GLY A 58 27.99 0.48 2.05
C GLY A 58 26.75 0.72 1.17
N ALA A 59 25.93 -0.30 0.89
CA ALA A 59 24.64 -0.09 0.23
C ALA A 59 23.77 0.89 1.03
N SER A 60 23.10 1.79 0.34
CA SER A 60 22.21 2.75 1.00
C SER A 60 20.80 2.62 0.47
N VAL A 61 19.83 2.65 1.38
CA VAL A 61 18.38 2.58 1.11
C VAL A 61 17.70 3.86 1.54
N GLY A 62 16.63 4.22 0.86
CA GLY A 62 15.71 5.28 1.27
C GLY A 62 14.58 4.69 2.09
N ILE A 63 14.34 5.27 3.26
CA ILE A 63 13.25 4.88 4.15
C ILE A 63 12.28 6.04 4.30
N THR A 64 11.00 5.77 4.13
CA THR A 64 9.92 6.72 4.43
C THR A 64 8.95 6.06 5.40
N VAL A 65 8.53 6.79 6.42
CA VAL A 65 7.45 6.36 7.31
C VAL A 65 6.28 7.30 7.12
N LYS A 66 5.11 6.74 6.87
CA LYS A 66 3.84 7.47 6.73
C LYS A 66 2.79 6.86 7.65
N ASP A 67 1.85 7.69 8.07
CA ASP A 67 0.66 7.26 8.79
C ASP A 67 -0.58 7.94 8.21
N SER A 68 -1.74 7.51 8.66
CA SER A 68 -3.03 8.11 8.31
C SER A 68 -3.35 9.34 9.17
N TYR A 69 -2.50 9.70 10.14
CA TYR A 69 -2.81 10.64 11.22
C TYR A 69 -1.99 11.93 11.17
N GLY A 70 -0.98 11.98 10.27
CA GLY A 70 -0.09 13.13 10.14
C GLY A 70 0.95 13.24 11.26
N VAL A 71 1.20 12.17 12.03
CA VAL A 71 2.27 12.12 13.06
C VAL A 71 3.64 11.98 12.39
N TYR A 72 3.72 11.16 11.33
CA TYR A 72 4.95 10.94 10.56
C TYR A 72 4.93 11.74 9.26
N THR A 73 5.07 13.06 9.38
CA THR A 73 5.07 14.00 8.25
C THR A 73 6.36 14.83 8.20
N GLY A 74 6.70 15.33 7.00
CA GLY A 74 7.84 16.21 6.77
C GLY A 74 9.16 15.47 6.55
N GLU A 75 10.25 16.26 6.47
CA GLU A 75 11.58 15.80 6.07
C GLU A 75 12.20 14.75 7.02
N LEU A 76 11.79 14.71 8.29
CA LEU A 76 12.32 13.75 9.27
C LEU A 76 11.80 12.32 9.08
N PHE A 77 10.78 12.13 8.25
CA PHE A 77 10.14 10.84 8.01
C PHE A 77 10.12 10.44 6.53
N THR A 78 10.58 11.32 5.63
CA THR A 78 10.54 11.10 4.19
C THR A 78 11.95 10.93 3.63
N ASN A 79 12.17 9.82 2.91
CA ASN A 79 13.40 9.53 2.19
C ASN A 79 14.68 9.59 3.06
N ILE A 80 14.61 9.05 4.25
CA ILE A 80 15.75 9.01 5.18
C ILE A 80 16.74 7.95 4.73
N LYS A 81 18.00 8.34 4.62
CA LYS A 81 19.10 7.44 4.22
C LYS A 81 19.53 6.52 5.35
N TYR A 82 19.52 5.21 5.08
CA TYR A 82 20.17 4.21 5.91
C TYR A 82 21.24 3.49 5.11
N THR A 83 22.39 3.23 5.73
CA THR A 83 23.54 2.58 5.08
C THR A 83 23.88 1.28 5.80
N ALA A 84 24.09 0.22 5.02
CA ALA A 84 24.46 -1.09 5.50
C ALA A 84 25.91 -1.12 6.00
N ARG A 85 26.15 -1.74 7.16
CA ARG A 85 27.46 -2.08 7.71
C ARG A 85 27.46 -3.46 8.32
N SER A 86 28.61 -4.15 8.24
CA SER A 86 28.83 -5.40 8.97
C SER A 86 29.43 -5.12 10.34
N GLU A 87 28.71 -5.51 11.41
CA GLU A 87 29.19 -5.44 12.79
C GLU A 87 29.10 -6.82 13.42
N SER A 88 30.23 -7.36 13.86
CA SER A 88 30.32 -8.68 14.51
C SER A 88 29.65 -9.82 13.70
N GLY A 89 29.73 -9.76 12.36
CA GLY A 89 29.13 -10.77 11.47
C GLY A 89 27.65 -10.56 11.15
N ASN A 90 27.00 -9.57 11.75
CA ASN A 90 25.62 -9.18 11.45
C ASN A 90 25.61 -7.90 10.61
N GLN A 91 24.62 -7.79 9.71
CA GLN A 91 24.38 -6.55 8.99
C GLN A 91 23.52 -5.62 9.86
N VAL A 92 24.01 -4.40 10.06
CA VAL A 92 23.28 -3.32 10.74
C VAL A 92 23.07 -2.17 9.76
N TRP A 93 21.99 -1.41 9.98
CA TRP A 93 21.64 -0.27 9.15
C TRP A 93 21.73 1.01 9.95
N ILE A 94 22.58 1.94 9.52
CA ILE A 94 22.90 3.14 10.26
C ILE A 94 22.46 4.37 9.47
N SER A 95 21.83 5.32 10.17
CA SER A 95 21.50 6.64 9.65
C SER A 95 22.06 7.72 10.55
N ASP A 96 22.54 8.84 9.95
CA ASP A 96 22.95 10.03 10.69
C ASP A 96 21.74 10.78 11.30
N SER A 97 20.54 10.52 10.75
CA SER A 97 19.26 11.10 11.21
C SER A 97 18.20 10.00 11.21
N PRO A 98 18.22 9.05 12.16
CA PRO A 98 17.30 7.94 12.15
C PRO A 98 15.85 8.43 12.39
N VAL A 99 14.87 7.75 11.78
CA VAL A 99 13.46 8.01 12.02
C VAL A 99 13.13 7.71 13.49
N MET A 100 12.53 8.66 14.18
CA MET A 100 12.11 8.52 15.58
C MET A 100 10.62 8.21 15.65
N LEU A 101 10.29 7.00 16.11
CA LEU A 101 8.93 6.49 16.19
C LEU A 101 8.25 6.89 17.49
N SER A 102 6.98 7.28 17.42
CA SER A 102 6.07 7.53 18.54
C SER A 102 5.26 6.27 18.90
N SER A 103 4.31 6.40 19.81
CA SER A 103 3.33 5.35 20.13
C SER A 103 2.38 5.06 18.97
N GLU A 104 2.17 6.03 18.08
CA GLU A 104 1.31 5.87 16.92
C GLU A 104 1.91 4.88 15.91
N THR A 105 1.02 4.14 15.25
CA THR A 105 1.42 3.18 14.25
C THR A 105 1.58 3.86 12.90
N GLY A 106 2.77 3.75 12.31
CA GLY A 106 3.06 4.17 10.94
C GLY A 106 3.34 2.97 10.03
N THR A 107 3.44 3.25 8.75
CA THR A 107 3.88 2.31 7.73
C THR A 107 5.23 2.74 7.18
N ALA A 108 6.22 1.89 7.30
CA ALA A 108 7.55 2.09 6.75
C ALA A 108 7.65 1.50 5.33
N TYR A 109 8.25 2.25 4.43
CA TYR A 109 8.53 1.93 3.04
C TYR A 109 10.03 1.98 2.80
N ALA A 110 10.56 1.07 2.00
CA ALA A 110 11.98 0.99 1.68
C ALA A 110 12.23 0.84 0.18
N TYR A 111 13.31 1.46 -0.31
CA TYR A 111 13.79 1.24 -1.69
C TYR A 111 15.31 1.29 -1.77
N TYR A 112 15.85 0.64 -2.77
CA TYR A 112 17.27 0.61 -3.11
C TYR A 112 17.46 0.85 -4.61
N PRO A 113 18.50 1.57 -5.02
CA PRO A 113 19.46 2.33 -4.23
C PRO A 113 18.88 3.68 -3.76
N TYR A 114 19.38 4.19 -2.64
CA TYR A 114 19.01 5.52 -2.14
C TYR A 114 19.30 6.62 -3.16
N ASN A 115 18.37 7.54 -3.32
CA ASN A 115 18.51 8.74 -4.13
C ASN A 115 17.97 9.95 -3.35
N SER A 116 18.84 10.92 -3.05
CA SER A 116 18.47 12.11 -2.26
C SER A 116 17.44 13.03 -2.93
N ALA A 117 17.23 12.89 -4.24
CA ALA A 117 16.29 13.71 -5.00
C ALA A 117 14.83 13.18 -5.00
N ILE A 118 14.57 12.07 -4.28
CA ILE A 118 13.22 11.52 -4.19
C ILE A 118 12.44 12.23 -3.09
N GLU A 119 11.39 12.92 -3.50
CA GLU A 119 10.43 13.60 -2.61
C GLU A 119 9.10 12.82 -2.53
N ASP A 120 8.78 12.05 -3.57
CA ASP A 120 7.54 11.27 -3.66
C ASP A 120 7.84 9.76 -3.80
N ILE A 121 7.37 8.98 -2.83
CA ILE A 121 7.54 7.52 -2.79
C ILE A 121 6.68 6.78 -3.82
N THR A 122 5.69 7.44 -4.41
CA THR A 122 4.88 6.88 -5.50
C THR A 122 5.52 7.13 -6.88
N ALA A 123 6.63 7.87 -6.93
CA ALA A 123 7.32 8.26 -8.15
C ALA A 123 8.85 8.16 -8.04
N VAL A 124 9.37 7.10 -7.43
CA VAL A 124 10.82 6.85 -7.33
C VAL A 124 11.38 6.61 -8.73
N THR A 125 12.26 7.50 -9.19
CA THR A 125 12.85 7.39 -10.52
C THR A 125 13.73 6.16 -10.67
N VAL A 126 13.46 5.32 -11.66
CA VAL A 126 14.26 4.17 -12.06
C VAL A 126 14.84 4.35 -13.47
N LYS A 127 16.05 3.85 -13.70
CA LYS A 127 16.72 3.91 -15.00
C LYS A 127 17.41 2.59 -15.29
N ALA A 128 17.28 2.12 -16.53
CA ALA A 128 18.00 0.97 -17.06
C ALA A 128 18.52 1.33 -18.46
N THR A 129 19.79 1.70 -18.55
CA THR A 129 20.45 2.12 -19.78
C THR A 129 21.77 1.38 -19.93
N SER A 130 22.42 1.49 -21.10
CA SER A 130 23.74 0.87 -21.31
C SER A 130 24.80 1.33 -20.29
N ALA A 131 24.70 2.55 -19.79
CA ALA A 131 25.61 3.11 -18.78
C ALA A 131 25.17 2.83 -17.33
N ILE A 132 23.87 2.55 -17.12
CA ILE A 132 23.27 2.34 -15.79
C ILE A 132 22.61 0.96 -15.81
N GLN A 133 23.33 -0.02 -15.28
CA GLN A 133 22.89 -1.40 -15.10
C GLN A 133 22.79 -1.68 -13.59
N LEU A 134 22.06 -0.82 -12.90
CA LEU A 134 21.85 -0.90 -11.46
C LEU A 134 20.47 -1.46 -11.19
N ASP A 135 20.45 -2.50 -10.39
CA ASP A 135 19.21 -3.10 -9.93
C ASP A 135 18.47 -2.18 -8.96
N CYS A 136 17.19 -2.03 -9.16
CA CYS A 136 16.31 -1.28 -8.28
C CYS A 136 15.41 -2.26 -7.52
N MET A 137 15.34 -2.06 -6.20
CA MET A 137 14.54 -2.92 -5.33
C MET A 137 13.63 -2.09 -4.45
N TRP A 138 12.53 -2.67 -4.01
CA TRP A 138 11.61 -2.09 -3.05
C TRP A 138 11.22 -3.12 -1.98
N GLY A 139 10.97 -2.66 -0.77
CA GLY A 139 10.53 -3.50 0.34
C GLY A 139 9.02 -3.44 0.50
N GLN A 140 8.37 -4.57 0.76
CA GLN A 140 6.96 -4.55 1.12
C GLN A 140 6.74 -3.67 2.35
N PRO A 141 5.67 -2.86 2.39
CA PRO A 141 5.37 -1.99 3.51
C PRO A 141 5.30 -2.74 4.84
N VAL A 142 5.88 -2.15 5.89
CA VAL A 142 5.97 -2.75 7.23
C VAL A 142 5.37 -1.79 8.26
N SER A 143 4.48 -2.29 9.10
CA SER A 143 3.93 -1.53 10.22
C SER A 143 4.97 -1.33 11.31
N VAL A 144 5.11 -0.10 11.81
CA VAL A 144 6.10 0.29 12.82
C VAL A 144 5.51 1.23 13.87
N SER A 145 6.02 1.14 15.11
CA SER A 145 5.75 2.05 16.21
C SER A 145 6.92 2.01 17.19
N LYS A 146 6.95 2.86 18.22
CA LYS A 146 8.02 2.78 19.24
C LYS A 146 8.13 1.40 19.92
N ASP A 147 7.00 0.68 20.04
CA ASP A 147 6.94 -0.65 20.65
C ASP A 147 7.21 -1.77 19.63
N SER A 148 7.09 -1.47 18.33
CA SER A 148 7.40 -2.37 17.21
C SER A 148 8.35 -1.68 16.21
N ARG A 149 9.56 -1.33 16.70
CA ARG A 149 10.52 -0.48 15.99
C ARG A 149 11.41 -1.20 14.99
N ASN A 150 11.39 -2.53 14.93
CA ASN A 150 12.21 -3.31 14.02
C ASN A 150 11.45 -3.59 12.73
N ALA A 151 11.70 -2.78 11.68
CA ALA A 151 11.12 -2.99 10.36
C ALA A 151 11.91 -4.07 9.60
N LYS A 152 11.25 -5.19 9.34
CA LYS A 152 11.81 -6.32 8.58
C LYS A 152 11.33 -6.26 7.14
N PHE A 153 12.17 -5.79 6.23
CA PHE A 153 11.86 -5.74 4.81
C PHE A 153 12.36 -6.97 4.06
N THR A 154 11.50 -7.52 3.20
CA THR A 154 11.91 -8.40 2.11
C THR A 154 11.97 -7.55 0.84
N MET A 155 13.18 -7.32 0.34
CA MET A 155 13.41 -6.49 -0.84
C MET A 155 13.12 -7.29 -2.11
N LYS A 156 12.36 -6.72 -3.03
CA LYS A 156 11.97 -7.29 -4.32
C LYS A 156 12.57 -6.49 -5.47
N HIS A 157 12.93 -7.18 -6.55
CA HIS A 157 13.40 -6.53 -7.76
C HIS A 157 12.26 -5.76 -8.46
N ALA A 158 12.48 -4.49 -8.75
CA ALA A 158 11.54 -3.63 -9.45
C ALA A 158 11.69 -3.71 -10.97
N LEU A 159 12.82 -4.21 -11.48
CA LEU A 159 13.15 -4.30 -12.89
C LEU A 159 13.09 -5.76 -13.38
N ALA A 160 13.31 -5.99 -14.66
CA ALA A 160 13.50 -7.30 -15.26
C ALA A 160 14.95 -7.52 -15.64
N ALA A 161 15.41 -8.78 -15.68
CA ALA A 161 16.69 -9.13 -16.26
C ALA A 161 16.49 -9.95 -17.53
N VAL A 162 17.33 -9.67 -18.52
CA VAL A 162 17.48 -10.48 -19.74
C VAL A 162 18.85 -11.12 -19.69
N ARG A 163 18.88 -12.45 -19.63
CA ARG A 163 20.11 -13.24 -19.67
C ARG A 163 20.26 -13.86 -21.04
N ILE A 164 21.37 -13.55 -21.70
CA ILE A 164 21.66 -14.04 -23.04
C ILE A 164 22.85 -14.99 -22.92
N THR A 165 22.60 -16.28 -23.13
CA THR A 165 23.65 -17.29 -23.21
C THR A 165 23.87 -17.66 -24.66
N TYR A 166 25.11 -17.82 -25.04
CA TYR A 166 25.47 -18.13 -26.42
C TYR A 166 26.68 -19.09 -26.51
N VAL A 167 26.65 -19.93 -27.54
CA VAL A 167 27.70 -20.89 -27.84
C VAL A 167 28.09 -20.84 -29.32
N ARG A 168 29.30 -21.26 -29.65
CA ARG A 168 29.74 -21.44 -31.03
C ARG A 168 29.05 -22.64 -31.66
N GLY A 169 28.29 -22.41 -32.71
CA GLY A 169 27.77 -23.45 -33.62
C GLY A 169 28.67 -23.58 -34.83
N SER A 170 28.13 -23.42 -36.03
CA SER A 170 28.86 -23.52 -37.31
C SER A 170 29.66 -22.23 -37.66
N TYR A 171 29.85 -21.31 -36.74
CA TYR A 171 30.63 -20.07 -36.96
C TYR A 171 32.09 -20.38 -37.26
N THR A 172 32.60 -19.89 -38.39
CA THR A 172 33.95 -20.21 -38.91
C THR A 172 34.98 -19.08 -38.71
N GLY A 173 34.54 -17.88 -38.26
CA GLY A 173 35.43 -16.75 -37.99
C GLY A 173 36.24 -16.89 -36.69
N GLU A 174 37.03 -15.87 -36.34
CA GLU A 174 37.79 -15.81 -35.10
C GLU A 174 36.87 -15.93 -33.89
N GLY A 175 35.68 -15.27 -33.97
CA GLY A 175 34.64 -15.36 -32.98
C GLY A 175 34.83 -14.37 -31.82
N LYS A 176 35.46 -13.23 -32.05
CA LYS A 176 35.62 -12.20 -31.05
C LYS A 176 34.32 -11.45 -30.81
N VAL A 177 33.67 -11.73 -29.68
CA VAL A 177 32.45 -11.05 -29.24
C VAL A 177 32.84 -9.75 -28.54
N THR A 178 32.35 -8.63 -29.05
CA THR A 178 32.69 -7.29 -28.54
C THR A 178 31.50 -6.53 -28.00
N LYS A 179 30.28 -6.99 -28.30
CA LYS A 179 29.04 -6.35 -27.82
C LYS A 179 27.93 -7.37 -27.76
N VAL A 180 27.11 -7.27 -26.72
CA VAL A 180 25.82 -7.95 -26.59
C VAL A 180 24.80 -6.89 -26.21
N SER A 181 23.66 -6.87 -26.89
CA SER A 181 22.59 -5.89 -26.65
C SER A 181 21.21 -6.51 -26.74
N PHE A 182 20.29 -5.94 -25.98
CA PHE A 182 18.88 -6.24 -26.03
C PHE A 182 18.09 -4.96 -26.30
N GLY A 183 17.07 -5.03 -27.14
CA GLY A 183 16.27 -3.86 -27.53
C GLY A 183 14.87 -4.25 -28.00
N GLY A 184 14.08 -3.26 -28.36
CA GLY A 184 12.71 -3.45 -28.84
C GLY A 184 11.67 -2.74 -27.98
N SER A 185 10.41 -2.74 -28.45
CA SER A 185 9.32 -2.05 -27.72
C SER A 185 9.03 -2.64 -26.35
N CYS A 186 9.43 -3.89 -26.10
CA CYS A 186 9.28 -4.59 -24.81
C CYS A 186 10.08 -3.97 -23.66
N ILE A 187 11.00 -3.02 -23.93
CA ILE A 187 11.79 -2.34 -22.91
C ILE A 187 11.72 -0.82 -23.00
N GLY A 188 11.81 -0.17 -21.82
CA GLY A 188 12.03 1.24 -21.62
C GLY A 188 13.40 1.54 -21.01
N THR A 189 13.80 2.82 -21.02
CA THR A 189 15.10 3.26 -20.47
C THR A 189 14.98 4.03 -19.16
N ALA A 190 13.80 4.55 -18.84
CA ALA A 190 13.47 5.19 -17.58
C ALA A 190 11.98 5.01 -17.23
N GLY A 191 11.64 5.22 -15.96
CA GLY A 191 10.27 5.15 -15.47
C GLY A 191 10.19 5.54 -14.01
N TYR A 192 9.03 5.38 -13.42
CA TYR A 192 8.79 5.64 -12.00
C TYR A 192 8.28 4.36 -11.33
N LEU A 193 8.83 4.09 -10.15
CA LEU A 193 8.45 3.00 -9.27
C LEU A 193 7.63 3.57 -8.11
N ASP A 194 6.42 3.10 -7.95
CA ASP A 194 5.64 3.31 -6.74
C ASP A 194 6.07 2.26 -5.69
N ILE A 195 6.77 2.69 -4.64
CA ILE A 195 7.24 1.76 -3.60
C ILE A 195 6.16 1.39 -2.59
N THR A 196 4.99 1.97 -2.69
CA THR A 196 3.87 1.58 -1.82
C THR A 196 3.27 0.23 -2.23
N ASP A 197 3.40 -0.11 -3.52
CA ASP A 197 2.88 -1.36 -4.07
C ASP A 197 3.82 -2.08 -5.05
N GLY A 198 4.95 -1.44 -5.42
CA GLY A 198 5.95 -1.97 -6.33
C GLY A 198 5.61 -1.81 -7.82
N THR A 199 4.62 -1.02 -8.17
CA THR A 199 4.20 -0.83 -9.57
C THR A 199 5.16 0.10 -10.32
N LEU A 200 5.56 -0.30 -11.53
CA LEU A 200 6.25 0.58 -12.48
C LEU A 200 5.23 1.31 -13.36
N HIS A 201 5.37 2.61 -13.49
CA HIS A 201 4.51 3.43 -14.34
C HIS A 201 5.29 4.53 -15.08
N THR A 202 4.61 5.21 -16.03
CA THR A 202 5.19 6.31 -16.84
C THR A 202 6.51 5.91 -17.50
N ILE A 203 6.53 4.74 -18.17
CA ILE A 203 7.75 4.22 -18.78
C ILE A 203 8.13 5.06 -20.00
N ILE A 204 9.38 5.55 -20.02
CA ILE A 204 9.96 6.45 -21.01
C ILE A 204 10.99 5.70 -21.85
N GLY A 205 11.19 6.13 -23.10
CA GLY A 205 12.20 5.57 -23.99
C GLY A 205 11.91 4.15 -24.45
N LYS A 206 10.63 3.83 -24.68
CA LYS A 206 10.20 2.57 -25.30
C LYS A 206 10.85 2.37 -26.65
N GLY A 207 11.21 1.15 -27.00
CA GLY A 207 11.89 0.81 -28.24
C GLY A 207 13.41 1.07 -28.22
N GLY A 208 13.96 1.42 -27.08
CA GLY A 208 15.39 1.61 -26.87
C GLY A 208 16.21 0.32 -27.04
N THR A 209 17.53 0.47 -26.97
CA THR A 209 18.48 -0.66 -26.96
C THR A 209 19.41 -0.49 -25.77
N VAL A 210 19.56 -1.51 -24.97
CA VAL A 210 20.47 -1.58 -23.83
C VAL A 210 21.62 -2.53 -24.15
N SER A 211 22.85 -2.04 -23.96
CA SER A 211 24.07 -2.79 -24.21
C SER A 211 25.08 -2.45 -23.12
N PRO A 212 25.14 -3.21 -22.05
CA PRO A 212 26.15 -3.01 -21.03
C PRO A 212 27.54 -3.27 -21.61
N GLY A 213 28.56 -2.62 -21.05
CA GLY A 213 29.94 -2.89 -21.43
C GLY A 213 30.30 -4.33 -21.06
N ILE A 214 30.79 -5.08 -22.04
CA ILE A 214 31.31 -6.43 -21.82
C ILE A 214 32.82 -6.46 -22.07
N THR A 215 33.54 -7.29 -21.35
CA THR A 215 34.92 -7.66 -21.74
C THR A 215 34.86 -8.53 -22.99
N ALA A 216 35.64 -8.17 -24.01
CA ALA A 216 35.68 -8.94 -25.24
C ALA A 216 36.07 -10.40 -24.95
N THR A 217 35.27 -11.35 -25.44
CA THR A 217 35.49 -12.79 -25.27
C THR A 217 35.54 -13.47 -26.63
N THR A 218 36.11 -14.67 -26.69
CA THR A 218 36.10 -15.46 -27.92
C THR A 218 35.05 -16.56 -27.83
N LEU A 219 34.21 -16.68 -28.85
CA LEU A 219 33.24 -17.75 -28.96
C LEU A 219 33.86 -19.13 -28.79
N SER A 220 33.31 -19.92 -27.91
CA SER A 220 33.72 -21.26 -27.63
C SER A 220 32.54 -22.23 -27.61
N SER A 221 32.80 -23.53 -27.53
CA SER A 221 31.78 -24.54 -27.27
C SER A 221 31.27 -24.51 -25.82
N THR A 222 31.95 -23.77 -24.94
CA THR A 222 31.50 -23.53 -23.58
C THR A 222 30.51 -22.39 -23.58
N LEU A 223 29.43 -22.51 -22.79
CA LEU A 223 28.39 -21.50 -22.64
C LEU A 223 28.96 -20.18 -22.15
N GLN A 224 28.71 -19.13 -22.88
CA GLN A 224 29.02 -17.74 -22.50
C GLN A 224 27.73 -17.03 -22.11
N GLU A 225 27.81 -16.03 -21.23
CA GLU A 225 26.63 -15.37 -20.66
C GLU A 225 26.82 -13.86 -20.61
N SER A 226 25.75 -13.13 -20.89
CA SER A 226 25.61 -11.69 -20.66
C SER A 226 24.26 -11.44 -20.04
N GLU A 227 24.24 -10.64 -18.96
CA GLU A 227 23.02 -10.24 -18.28
C GLU A 227 22.76 -8.75 -18.46
N ILE A 228 21.54 -8.37 -18.73
CA ILE A 228 21.10 -7.01 -19.05
C ILE A 228 19.89 -6.67 -18.19
N ILE A 229 19.97 -5.63 -17.38
CA ILE A 229 18.82 -5.11 -16.61
C ILE A 229 18.02 -4.18 -17.50
N VAL A 230 16.69 -4.35 -17.50
CA VAL A 230 15.76 -3.63 -18.36
C VAL A 230 14.49 -3.22 -17.60
N ILE A 231 13.82 -2.18 -18.07
CA ILE A 231 12.48 -1.79 -17.60
C ILE A 231 11.45 -2.43 -18.52
N PRO A 232 10.64 -3.40 -18.07
CA PRO A 232 9.61 -4.02 -18.89
C PRO A 232 8.48 -3.03 -19.20
N THR A 233 8.00 -3.01 -20.44
CA THR A 233 6.93 -2.10 -20.89
C THR A 233 5.57 -2.78 -21.01
N GLY A 234 5.49 -4.10 -20.94
CA GLY A 234 4.31 -4.90 -21.27
C GLY A 234 4.09 -5.11 -22.78
N GLU A 235 4.90 -4.46 -23.63
CA GLU A 235 4.91 -4.75 -25.07
C GLU A 235 5.79 -5.97 -25.36
N LYS A 236 5.59 -6.64 -26.49
CA LYS A 236 6.11 -8.00 -26.71
C LYS A 236 7.20 -8.11 -27.79
N GLN A 237 7.57 -7.02 -28.46
CA GLN A 237 8.56 -7.04 -29.50
C GLN A 237 9.96 -6.77 -28.95
N GLY A 238 10.88 -7.69 -29.16
CA GLY A 238 12.25 -7.59 -28.75
C GLY A 238 13.25 -8.04 -29.80
N LYS A 239 14.51 -7.67 -29.61
CA LYS A 239 15.63 -8.15 -30.43
C LYS A 239 16.92 -8.27 -29.64
N ILE A 240 17.68 -9.30 -29.93
CA ILE A 240 19.06 -9.49 -29.45
C ILE A 240 20.01 -9.19 -30.60
N THR A 241 21.07 -8.44 -30.31
CA THR A 241 22.17 -8.25 -31.25
C THR A 241 23.48 -8.61 -30.56
N ILE A 242 24.29 -9.47 -31.20
CA ILE A 242 25.64 -9.83 -30.77
C ILE A 242 26.61 -9.38 -31.87
N THR A 243 27.59 -8.55 -31.52
CA THR A 243 28.65 -8.12 -32.45
C THR A 243 29.84 -9.07 -32.33
N ILE A 244 30.14 -9.75 -33.43
CA ILE A 244 31.20 -10.79 -33.50
C ILE A 244 32.08 -10.48 -34.70
N ASP A 245 33.42 -10.38 -34.47
CA ASP A 245 34.42 -10.01 -35.47
C ASP A 245 34.04 -8.73 -36.23
N GLY A 246 33.43 -7.75 -35.48
CA GLY A 246 33.02 -6.45 -36.00
C GLY A 246 31.71 -6.46 -36.80
N LYS A 247 31.03 -7.60 -36.91
CA LYS A 247 29.75 -7.73 -37.61
C LYS A 247 28.61 -8.02 -36.62
N ASP A 248 27.45 -7.36 -36.85
CA ASP A 248 26.25 -7.55 -36.04
C ASP A 248 25.43 -8.75 -36.53
N TYR A 249 25.08 -9.62 -35.61
CA TYR A 249 24.16 -10.73 -35.77
C TYR A 249 22.93 -10.46 -34.91
N THR A 250 21.78 -10.35 -35.53
CA THR A 250 20.53 -9.93 -34.88
C THR A 250 19.48 -11.04 -34.97
N LEU A 251 18.77 -11.24 -33.87
CA LEU A 251 17.60 -12.09 -33.76
C LEU A 251 16.43 -11.24 -33.24
N GLU A 252 15.31 -11.22 -33.95
CA GLU A 252 14.09 -10.50 -33.60
C GLU A 252 12.99 -11.48 -33.18
N PHE A 253 12.16 -11.06 -32.21
CA PHE A 253 11.04 -11.86 -31.73
C PHE A 253 9.80 -10.98 -31.47
N GLY A 254 8.62 -11.54 -31.66
CA GLY A 254 7.34 -10.84 -31.59
C GLY A 254 6.45 -11.18 -30.38
N ASP A 255 6.86 -12.10 -29.53
CA ASP A 255 6.02 -12.56 -28.39
C ASP A 255 6.85 -12.82 -27.15
N ILE A 256 7.44 -11.74 -26.59
CA ILE A 256 8.19 -11.81 -25.34
C ILE A 256 7.44 -11.05 -24.25
N ASP A 257 7.24 -11.70 -23.12
CA ASP A 257 6.62 -11.14 -21.94
C ASP A 257 7.68 -10.93 -20.85
N LEU A 258 8.28 -9.73 -20.83
CA LEU A 258 9.21 -9.34 -19.77
C LEU A 258 8.42 -8.80 -18.59
N ARG A 259 8.68 -9.32 -17.40
CA ARG A 259 8.00 -8.90 -16.16
C ARG A 259 8.98 -8.47 -15.08
N GLN A 260 8.53 -7.57 -14.21
CA GLN A 260 9.29 -7.16 -13.02
C GLN A 260 9.66 -8.38 -12.17
N GLY A 261 10.89 -8.38 -11.64
CA GLY A 261 11.37 -9.47 -10.78
C GLY A 261 11.64 -10.79 -11.49
N GLN A 262 11.62 -10.82 -12.84
CA GLN A 262 11.89 -12.03 -13.61
C GLN A 262 13.20 -11.93 -14.40
N ILE A 263 13.80 -13.11 -14.65
CA ILE A 263 14.90 -13.30 -15.58
C ILE A 263 14.38 -14.04 -16.79
N THR A 264 14.39 -13.40 -17.95
CA THR A 264 14.15 -14.08 -19.22
C THR A 264 15.49 -14.45 -19.82
N GLN A 265 15.74 -15.76 -19.98
CA GLN A 265 17.01 -16.28 -20.49
C GLN A 265 16.82 -16.81 -21.91
N PHE A 266 17.69 -16.36 -22.80
CA PHE A 266 17.78 -16.78 -24.19
C PHE A 266 19.00 -17.68 -24.39
N HIS A 267 18.81 -18.87 -24.98
CA HIS A 267 19.86 -19.79 -25.34
C HIS A 267 20.11 -19.70 -26.85
N LEU A 268 21.27 -19.14 -27.24
CA LEU A 268 21.61 -18.89 -28.64
C LEU A 268 22.77 -19.74 -29.11
N THR A 269 22.67 -20.19 -30.36
CA THR A 269 23.79 -20.76 -31.11
C THR A 269 24.21 -19.80 -32.21
N VAL A 270 25.49 -19.48 -32.26
CA VAL A 270 26.09 -18.60 -33.27
C VAL A 270 26.54 -19.43 -34.46
N ASN A 271 25.90 -19.20 -35.61
CA ASN A 271 26.20 -19.85 -36.87
C ASN A 271 26.86 -18.88 -37.87
N SER A 272 27.41 -19.40 -38.98
CA SER A 272 28.14 -18.57 -39.95
C SER A 272 27.33 -17.48 -40.64
N GLY A 273 26.01 -17.57 -40.62
CA GLY A 273 25.12 -16.58 -41.25
C GLY A 273 24.12 -15.91 -40.34
N ALA A 274 23.85 -16.47 -39.15
CA ALA A 274 22.77 -16.03 -38.29
C ALA A 274 22.93 -16.51 -36.84
N LEU A 275 22.21 -15.86 -35.93
CA LEU A 275 21.91 -16.40 -34.61
C LEU A 275 20.74 -17.39 -34.74
N SER A 276 20.86 -18.54 -34.10
CA SER A 276 19.76 -19.49 -33.95
C SER A 276 19.34 -19.50 -32.49
N LEU A 277 18.05 -19.36 -32.24
CA LEU A 277 17.47 -19.54 -30.91
C LEU A 277 17.31 -21.04 -30.67
N SER A 278 17.89 -21.55 -29.60
CA SER A 278 17.74 -22.96 -29.20
C SER A 278 16.61 -23.12 -28.22
N ASP A 279 16.43 -22.17 -27.30
CA ASP A 279 15.39 -22.20 -26.28
C ASP A 279 15.23 -20.81 -25.64
N ILE A 280 14.04 -20.53 -25.05
CA ILE A 280 13.78 -19.40 -24.17
C ILE A 280 13.28 -19.99 -22.85
N THR A 281 13.98 -19.69 -21.76
CA THR A 281 13.52 -20.03 -20.42
C THR A 281 13.23 -18.77 -19.65
N VAL A 282 12.08 -18.71 -18.98
CA VAL A 282 11.74 -17.68 -18.03
C VAL A 282 11.91 -18.27 -16.65
N SER A 283 12.79 -17.68 -15.86
CA SER A 283 12.93 -18.00 -14.46
C SER A 283 12.72 -16.73 -13.68
N GLU A 284 12.16 -16.85 -12.52
CA GLU A 284 12.04 -15.69 -11.67
C GLU A 284 13.37 -15.24 -11.13
N TRP A 285 13.49 -13.97 -10.95
CA TRP A 285 14.43 -13.42 -10.01
C TRP A 285 14.07 -13.87 -8.59
N THR A 286 12.87 -14.41 -8.44
CA THR A 286 12.40 -15.23 -7.30
C THR A 286 10.99 -15.82 -7.46
N TYR A 287 10.30 -15.68 -8.58
CA TYR A 287 8.90 -16.07 -8.67
C TYR A 287 8.61 -16.79 -9.98
N GLY A 288 8.36 -18.12 -9.94
CA GLY A 288 7.95 -18.91 -11.08
C GLY A 288 6.46 -18.77 -11.37
N GLU A 289 6.10 -18.21 -12.51
CA GLU A 289 4.83 -18.53 -13.12
C GLU A 289 5.05 -19.64 -14.13
N SER A 290 4.50 -20.80 -13.88
CA SER A 290 4.35 -21.82 -14.91
C SER A 290 2.87 -21.92 -15.25
N GLU A 291 2.54 -21.75 -16.53
CA GLU A 291 1.23 -22.15 -17.07
C GLU A 291 1.02 -23.68 -16.99
N ASN A 292 1.89 -24.38 -16.27
CA ASN A 292 1.77 -25.81 -16.07
C ASN A 292 0.83 -26.10 -14.90
N THR A 293 -0.10 -26.99 -15.13
CA THR A 293 -0.98 -27.58 -14.11
C THR A 293 -0.20 -28.36 -13.03
N SER A 294 1.13 -28.39 -13.11
CA SER A 294 1.99 -29.02 -12.11
C SER A 294 3.36 -28.34 -12.02
N ILE A 295 3.81 -28.04 -10.79
CA ILE A 295 5.12 -27.45 -10.48
C ILE A 295 5.93 -28.44 -9.65
N LYS A 296 7.12 -28.84 -10.12
CA LYS A 296 8.04 -29.67 -9.35
C LYS A 296 8.86 -28.81 -8.40
N VAL A 297 8.62 -28.91 -7.10
CA VAL A 297 9.34 -28.14 -6.06
C VAL A 297 10.53 -28.89 -5.47
N SER A 298 10.55 -30.21 -5.59
CA SER A 298 11.69 -31.08 -5.26
C SER A 298 11.58 -32.39 -6.03
N ASP A 299 12.59 -33.26 -5.90
CA ASP A 299 12.54 -34.59 -6.57
C ASP A 299 11.35 -35.44 -6.10
N LYS A 300 10.79 -35.14 -4.94
CA LYS A 300 9.69 -35.88 -4.32
C LYS A 300 8.38 -35.12 -4.24
N VAL A 301 8.37 -33.78 -4.45
CA VAL A 301 7.19 -32.97 -4.25
C VAL A 301 6.80 -32.25 -5.53
N THR A 302 5.57 -32.46 -5.93
CA THR A 302 4.94 -31.80 -7.09
C THR A 302 3.68 -31.06 -6.65
N LEU A 303 3.46 -29.85 -7.16
CA LEU A 303 2.24 -29.07 -6.95
C LEU A 303 1.33 -29.28 -8.16
N THR A 304 0.03 -29.38 -7.90
CA THR A 304 -1.00 -29.57 -8.95
C THR A 304 -2.25 -28.79 -8.58
N GLY A 305 -3.22 -28.74 -9.49
CA GLY A 305 -4.52 -28.14 -9.29
C GLY A 305 -4.60 -26.73 -9.87
N ASP A 306 -5.46 -25.90 -9.30
CA ASP A 306 -5.71 -24.54 -9.76
C ASP A 306 -4.62 -23.60 -9.23
N LEU A 307 -3.59 -23.38 -10.04
CA LEU A 307 -2.44 -22.53 -9.75
C LEU A 307 -2.46 -21.21 -10.54
N GLU A 308 -3.46 -20.97 -11.37
CA GLU A 308 -3.53 -19.83 -12.27
C GLU A 308 -3.41 -18.50 -11.53
N ASP A 309 -4.14 -18.35 -10.44
CA ASP A 309 -4.16 -17.14 -9.61
C ASP A 309 -3.22 -17.20 -8.38
N ILE A 310 -2.31 -18.18 -8.33
CA ILE A 310 -1.45 -18.40 -7.16
C ILE A 310 0.03 -18.30 -7.56
N ALA A 311 0.75 -17.41 -6.89
CA ALA A 311 2.20 -17.40 -6.91
C ALA A 311 2.74 -18.30 -5.79
N VAL A 312 3.68 -19.17 -6.11
CA VAL A 312 4.19 -20.17 -5.17
C VAL A 312 5.68 -20.02 -4.97
N TYR A 313 6.11 -20.01 -3.73
CA TYR A 313 7.51 -19.98 -3.30
C TYR A 313 7.83 -21.24 -2.53
N ASN A 314 9.01 -21.79 -2.68
CA ASN A 314 9.39 -22.97 -1.93
C ASN A 314 10.84 -22.91 -1.45
N SER A 315 11.10 -23.59 -0.36
CA SER A 315 12.44 -23.91 0.14
C SER A 315 12.50 -25.34 0.60
N VAL A 316 13.65 -25.97 0.44
CA VAL A 316 13.89 -27.35 0.88
C VAL A 316 15.09 -27.34 1.80
N ALA A 317 14.91 -27.71 3.07
CA ALA A 317 15.97 -27.77 4.06
C ALA A 317 15.73 -28.94 5.02
N ASN A 318 16.76 -29.75 5.27
CA ASN A 318 16.75 -30.85 6.25
C ASN A 318 15.56 -31.82 6.09
N GLY A 319 15.18 -32.12 4.83
CA GLY A 319 14.05 -33.01 4.53
C GLY A 319 12.66 -32.41 4.73
N VAL A 320 12.59 -31.11 5.01
CA VAL A 320 11.35 -30.33 5.10
C VAL A 320 11.19 -29.49 3.83
N VAL A 321 10.01 -29.50 3.23
CA VAL A 321 9.64 -28.61 2.12
C VAL A 321 8.69 -27.57 2.66
N SER A 322 9.09 -26.31 2.58
CA SER A 322 8.25 -25.15 2.93
C SER A 322 7.77 -24.46 1.66
N ILE A 323 6.48 -24.22 1.56
CA ILE A 323 5.84 -23.59 0.41
C ILE A 323 5.05 -22.38 0.93
N THR A 324 5.29 -21.22 0.34
CA THR A 324 4.49 -20.02 0.54
C THR A 324 3.69 -19.78 -0.73
N ALA A 325 2.38 -19.81 -0.64
CA ALA A 325 1.47 -19.58 -1.74
C ALA A 325 0.73 -18.25 -1.56
N MET A 326 0.76 -17.39 -2.57
CA MET A 326 0.20 -16.04 -2.52
C MET A 326 -0.77 -15.81 -3.70
N PRO A 327 -1.89 -15.09 -3.49
CA PRO A 327 -2.74 -14.65 -4.58
C PRO A 327 -1.98 -13.71 -5.54
N LYS A 328 -2.07 -13.93 -6.86
CA LYS A 328 -1.38 -13.13 -7.89
C LYS A 328 -2.05 -11.80 -8.20
N THR A 329 -3.37 -11.74 -8.17
CA THR A 329 -4.13 -10.58 -8.68
C THR A 329 -4.52 -9.60 -7.60
N LYS A 330 -4.42 -8.30 -7.91
CA LYS A 330 -5.01 -7.21 -7.14
C LYS A 330 -6.53 -7.21 -7.36
N GLY A 331 -7.29 -6.97 -6.30
CA GLY A 331 -8.74 -6.83 -6.34
C GLY A 331 -9.41 -7.71 -5.29
N GLY A 332 -9.88 -7.08 -4.22
CA GLY A 332 -10.43 -7.75 -3.06
C GLY A 332 -9.35 -8.41 -2.17
N PHE A 333 -9.79 -9.00 -1.09
CA PHE A 333 -8.92 -9.81 -0.24
C PHE A 333 -8.99 -11.26 -0.73
N LYS A 334 -8.04 -11.67 -1.56
CA LYS A 334 -7.96 -13.04 -2.04
C LYS A 334 -7.17 -13.91 -1.07
N ASP A 335 -7.69 -15.08 -0.76
CA ASP A 335 -7.00 -16.11 0.01
C ASP A 335 -6.66 -17.29 -0.89
N VAL A 336 -5.47 -17.84 -0.70
CA VAL A 336 -5.18 -19.19 -1.20
C VAL A 336 -5.96 -20.17 -0.33
N GLU A 337 -6.85 -20.93 -0.93
CA GLU A 337 -7.65 -21.96 -0.25
C GLU A 337 -6.76 -23.07 0.35
N PRO A 338 -7.22 -23.78 1.40
CA PRO A 338 -6.48 -24.90 1.98
C PRO A 338 -6.10 -25.93 0.93
N VAL A 339 -4.85 -26.38 0.98
CA VAL A 339 -4.36 -27.43 0.08
C VAL A 339 -4.59 -28.81 0.65
N THR A 340 -4.69 -29.82 -0.23
CA THR A 340 -4.67 -31.23 0.12
C THR A 340 -3.40 -31.89 -0.38
N ILE A 341 -2.98 -33.01 0.22
CA ILE A 341 -1.84 -33.77 -0.25
C ILE A 341 -2.25 -35.19 -0.62
N SER A 342 -1.58 -35.75 -1.62
CA SER A 342 -1.55 -37.17 -1.89
C SER A 342 -0.10 -37.68 -1.75
N GLY A 343 0.08 -38.88 -1.22
CA GLY A 343 1.40 -39.42 -0.85
C GLY A 343 1.65 -39.42 0.65
N ASN A 344 2.82 -39.86 1.07
CA ASN A 344 3.15 -40.04 2.48
C ASN A 344 4.03 -38.89 2.99
N ALA A 345 3.40 -37.91 3.61
CA ALA A 345 4.05 -36.79 4.28
C ALA A 345 3.16 -36.23 5.40
N THR A 346 3.75 -35.49 6.30
CA THR A 346 3.02 -34.70 7.31
C THR A 346 2.81 -33.29 6.76
N LEU A 347 1.52 -32.87 6.60
CA LEU A 347 1.12 -31.54 6.16
C LEU A 347 0.82 -30.66 7.39
N SER A 348 1.44 -29.48 7.44
CA SER A 348 1.02 -28.35 8.27
C SER A 348 0.78 -27.16 7.37
N GLN A 349 -0.31 -26.43 7.59
CA GLN A 349 -0.61 -25.22 6.81
C GLN A 349 -1.30 -24.18 7.67
N SER A 350 -1.07 -22.91 7.33
CA SER A 350 -1.72 -21.74 7.96
C SER A 350 -1.90 -20.65 6.91
N SER A 351 -2.91 -19.80 7.09
CA SER A 351 -3.11 -18.61 6.26
C SER A 351 -2.91 -17.33 7.06
N ASP A 352 -2.33 -16.32 6.41
CA ASP A 352 -2.31 -14.97 6.96
C ASP A 352 -3.68 -14.31 6.73
N PRO A 353 -4.34 -13.83 7.80
CA PRO A 353 -5.72 -13.35 7.71
C PRO A 353 -5.88 -12.04 6.92
N TYR A 354 -4.80 -11.26 6.73
CA TYR A 354 -4.85 -9.99 6.03
C TYR A 354 -4.36 -10.06 4.58
N THR A 355 -3.36 -10.88 4.33
CA THR A 355 -2.71 -10.96 3.02
C THR A 355 -3.21 -12.12 2.15
N GLY A 356 -3.94 -13.07 2.75
CA GLY A 356 -4.38 -14.29 2.05
C GLY A 356 -3.27 -15.26 1.68
N VAL A 357 -2.05 -14.99 2.16
CA VAL A 357 -0.88 -15.84 1.96
C VAL A 357 -1.02 -17.13 2.77
N ARG A 358 -0.81 -18.28 2.11
CA ARG A 358 -0.80 -19.58 2.77
C ARG A 358 0.63 -20.11 2.90
N THR A 359 1.01 -20.42 4.13
CA THR A 359 2.25 -21.15 4.42
C THR A 359 1.95 -22.64 4.58
N ILE A 360 2.65 -23.48 3.82
CA ILE A 360 2.49 -24.92 3.79
C ILE A 360 3.83 -25.55 4.13
N THR A 361 3.87 -26.47 5.09
CA THR A 361 5.07 -27.19 5.46
C THR A 361 4.83 -28.69 5.33
N LEU A 362 5.69 -29.36 4.58
CA LEU A 362 5.72 -30.81 4.43
C LEU A 362 6.93 -31.37 5.14
N SER A 363 6.71 -32.31 6.04
CA SER A 363 7.76 -33.05 6.74
C SER A 363 7.52 -34.55 6.66
N ASN A 364 8.50 -35.36 7.06
CA ASN A 364 8.42 -36.82 7.01
C ASN A 364 8.07 -37.36 5.62
N ILE A 365 8.63 -36.75 4.57
CA ILE A 365 8.34 -37.06 3.17
C ILE A 365 8.92 -38.44 2.80
N ASN A 366 8.05 -39.42 2.56
CA ASN A 366 8.42 -40.77 2.19
C ASN A 366 7.79 -41.15 0.83
N GLY A 367 8.60 -41.07 -0.22
CA GLY A 367 8.15 -41.26 -1.61
C GLY A 367 7.64 -39.94 -2.25
N ASN A 368 6.92 -40.08 -3.35
CA ASN A 368 6.38 -38.93 -4.08
C ASN A 368 5.14 -38.38 -3.37
N VAL A 369 5.08 -37.06 -3.25
CA VAL A 369 3.98 -36.30 -2.66
C VAL A 369 3.48 -35.28 -3.66
N THR A 370 2.18 -35.19 -3.83
CA THR A 370 1.53 -34.16 -4.63
C THR A 370 0.75 -33.25 -3.71
N VAL A 371 0.97 -31.95 -3.80
CA VAL A 371 0.19 -30.91 -3.11
C VAL A 371 -0.80 -30.36 -4.11
N ASN A 372 -2.09 -30.51 -3.83
CA ASN A 372 -3.16 -30.09 -4.71
C ASN A 372 -3.80 -28.78 -4.23
N PHE A 373 -3.76 -27.76 -5.08
CA PHE A 373 -4.36 -26.45 -4.87
C PHE A 373 -5.76 -26.40 -5.46
N SER A 374 -6.70 -25.82 -4.71
CA SER A 374 -8.09 -25.59 -5.14
C SER A 374 -8.35 -24.14 -5.58
N GLY A 375 -7.30 -23.36 -5.75
CA GLY A 375 -7.40 -21.98 -6.23
C GLY A 375 -7.42 -20.94 -5.13
N THR A 376 -7.95 -19.76 -5.47
CA THR A 376 -8.12 -18.61 -4.57
C THR A 376 -9.59 -18.31 -4.36
N TYR A 377 -9.92 -17.73 -3.19
CA TYR A 377 -11.24 -17.20 -2.90
C TYR A 377 -11.17 -15.71 -2.58
N CYS A 378 -12.07 -14.91 -3.17
CA CYS A 378 -12.12 -13.46 -3.00
C CYS A 378 -13.12 -13.07 -1.90
N TYR A 379 -12.66 -12.24 -0.96
CA TYR A 379 -13.50 -11.64 0.08
C TYR A 379 -13.62 -10.14 -0.14
N ASP A 380 -14.79 -9.62 0.19
CA ASP A 380 -15.13 -8.20 0.02
C ASP A 380 -14.74 -7.35 1.23
N LEU A 381 -14.71 -7.96 2.41
CA LEU A 381 -14.47 -7.27 3.68
C LEU A 381 -13.69 -8.16 4.64
N ILE A 382 -12.66 -7.59 5.27
CA ILE A 382 -12.07 -8.11 6.49
C ILE A 382 -12.64 -7.30 7.65
N ALA A 383 -13.16 -7.98 8.67
CA ALA A 383 -13.78 -7.40 9.84
C ALA A 383 -13.09 -7.91 11.12
N GLU A 384 -12.60 -6.99 11.95
CA GLU A 384 -12.04 -7.30 13.26
C GLU A 384 -13.12 -7.14 14.33
N PHE A 385 -13.34 -8.20 15.08
CA PHE A 385 -14.25 -8.22 16.21
C PHE A 385 -13.47 -8.32 17.53
N THR A 386 -13.85 -7.54 18.51
CA THR A 386 -13.36 -7.70 19.89
C THR A 386 -14.49 -8.28 20.74
N VAL A 387 -14.29 -9.47 21.26
CA VAL A 387 -15.35 -10.28 21.88
C VAL A 387 -14.94 -10.82 23.25
N ASN A 388 -15.96 -11.21 24.05
CA ASN A 388 -15.80 -11.99 25.28
C ASN A 388 -16.01 -13.48 24.99
N ALA A 389 -15.19 -14.35 25.59
CA ALA A 389 -15.33 -15.78 25.43
C ALA A 389 -16.68 -16.28 25.95
N GLY A 390 -17.34 -17.13 25.18
CA GLY A 390 -18.59 -17.75 25.56
C GLY A 390 -19.84 -16.86 25.50
N GLU A 391 -19.70 -15.57 25.13
CA GLU A 391 -20.84 -14.67 24.96
C GLU A 391 -21.29 -14.62 23.51
N ALA A 392 -22.61 -14.51 23.31
CA ALA A 392 -23.20 -14.35 21.98
C ALA A 392 -22.89 -12.95 21.43
N THR A 393 -22.04 -12.88 20.42
CA THR A 393 -21.62 -11.64 19.76
C THR A 393 -22.45 -11.40 18.51
N LYS A 394 -23.04 -10.20 18.38
CA LYS A 394 -23.77 -9.78 17.19
C LYS A 394 -22.78 -9.65 16.02
N MET A 395 -23.05 -10.35 14.92
CA MET A 395 -22.19 -10.44 13.74
C MET A 395 -22.65 -9.56 12.60
N GLN A 396 -23.96 -9.33 12.52
CA GLN A 396 -24.66 -8.59 11.48
C GLN A 396 -26.06 -8.25 11.95
N TYR A 397 -26.68 -7.24 11.35
CA TYR A 397 -27.99 -6.76 11.77
C TYR A 397 -29.13 -7.36 10.92
N ASN A 398 -29.07 -7.21 9.61
CA ASN A 398 -30.22 -7.43 8.72
C ASN A 398 -30.16 -8.75 7.95
N TYR A 399 -29.85 -9.84 8.67
CA TYR A 399 -29.63 -11.18 8.12
C TYR A 399 -30.82 -11.73 7.28
N LEU A 400 -32.06 -11.44 7.67
CA LEU A 400 -33.25 -12.02 7.07
C LEU A 400 -34.09 -11.05 6.22
N SER A 401 -33.58 -9.82 5.98
CA SER A 401 -34.35 -8.85 5.19
C SER A 401 -34.46 -9.27 3.72
N THR A 402 -35.70 -9.47 3.26
CA THR A 402 -35.97 -9.76 1.85
C THR A 402 -35.75 -8.56 0.94
N SER A 403 -35.64 -7.34 1.50
CA SER A 403 -35.37 -6.09 0.79
C SER A 403 -33.88 -5.86 0.56
N ASN A 404 -32.99 -6.58 1.24
CA ASN A 404 -31.55 -6.45 1.09
C ASN A 404 -31.08 -7.11 -0.21
N LYS A 405 -30.60 -6.31 -1.17
CA LYS A 405 -30.10 -6.80 -2.46
C LYS A 405 -28.75 -7.49 -2.33
N ALA A 406 -27.95 -7.08 -1.36
CA ALA A 406 -26.64 -7.64 -1.07
C ALA A 406 -26.73 -8.64 0.08
N LYS A 407 -26.47 -9.90 -0.21
CA LYS A 407 -26.50 -10.99 0.78
C LYS A 407 -25.08 -11.43 1.10
N ILE A 408 -24.83 -11.77 2.36
CA ILE A 408 -23.58 -12.44 2.75
C ILE A 408 -23.60 -13.84 2.13
N LEU A 409 -22.52 -14.16 1.42
CA LEU A 409 -22.32 -15.46 0.79
C LEU A 409 -21.46 -16.38 1.67
N ARG A 410 -20.48 -15.81 2.35
CA ARG A 410 -19.53 -16.55 3.19
C ARG A 410 -19.00 -15.68 4.32
N ILE A 411 -18.82 -16.29 5.49
CA ILE A 411 -18.07 -15.73 6.61
C ILE A 411 -17.00 -16.77 6.98
N ARG A 412 -15.77 -16.34 7.17
CA ARG A 412 -14.66 -17.23 7.49
C ARG A 412 -13.74 -16.65 8.55
N GLU A 413 -13.26 -17.48 9.46
CA GLU A 413 -12.18 -17.19 10.40
C GLU A 413 -11.03 -18.18 10.16
N GLY A 414 -9.85 -17.68 9.74
CA GLY A 414 -8.77 -18.54 9.26
C GLY A 414 -9.27 -19.50 8.18
N ASP A 415 -9.16 -20.81 8.42
CA ASP A 415 -9.65 -21.86 7.50
C ASP A 415 -11.03 -22.40 7.87
N THR A 416 -11.71 -21.80 8.83
CA THR A 416 -13.02 -22.27 9.33
C THR A 416 -14.15 -21.39 8.82
N ASP A 417 -15.14 -22.02 8.17
CA ASP A 417 -16.37 -21.32 7.79
C ASP A 417 -17.25 -21.09 9.03
N ILE A 418 -17.66 -19.85 9.23
CA ILE A 418 -18.57 -19.44 10.30
C ILE A 418 -20.00 -19.44 9.75
N PRO A 419 -20.97 -20.02 10.48
CA PRO A 419 -22.36 -19.99 10.05
C PRO A 419 -22.88 -18.56 9.88
N ILE A 420 -23.61 -18.32 8.78
CA ILE A 420 -24.24 -17.02 8.50
C ILE A 420 -25.46 -16.85 9.41
N THR A 421 -25.25 -16.31 10.60
CA THR A 421 -26.28 -16.10 11.63
C THR A 421 -26.22 -14.66 12.15
N ALA A 422 -27.25 -14.19 12.81
CA ALA A 422 -27.26 -12.83 13.39
C ALA A 422 -26.23 -12.67 14.51
N SER A 423 -25.90 -13.74 15.21
CA SER A 423 -24.90 -13.76 16.29
C SER A 423 -24.09 -15.05 16.25
N HIS A 424 -22.87 -14.99 16.78
CA HIS A 424 -21.98 -16.13 16.94
C HIS A 424 -21.36 -16.10 18.35
N THR A 425 -21.07 -17.29 18.89
CA THR A 425 -20.40 -17.42 20.19
C THR A 425 -18.97 -17.92 19.96
N PHE A 426 -18.00 -17.06 20.27
CA PHE A 426 -16.59 -17.41 20.18
C PHE A 426 -16.14 -18.19 21.42
N SER A 427 -15.35 -19.23 21.22
CA SER A 427 -14.81 -20.04 22.33
C SER A 427 -13.70 -19.31 23.12
N THR A 428 -13.02 -18.36 22.49
CA THR A 428 -11.97 -17.53 23.08
C THR A 428 -12.40 -16.06 23.07
N GLY A 429 -11.89 -15.29 24.04
CA GLY A 429 -12.04 -13.84 24.05
C GLY A 429 -10.89 -13.15 23.33
N GLY A 430 -11.07 -11.87 23.03
CA GLY A 430 -10.08 -11.05 22.36
C GLY A 430 -10.44 -10.69 20.93
N LYS A 431 -9.42 -10.51 20.09
CA LYS A 431 -9.59 -10.12 18.68
C LYS A 431 -9.82 -11.34 17.81
N HIS A 432 -10.86 -11.29 16.99
CA HIS A 432 -11.19 -12.26 15.95
C HIS A 432 -11.29 -11.57 14.61
N ILE A 433 -10.67 -12.16 13.58
CA ILE A 433 -10.63 -11.61 12.24
C ILE A 433 -11.48 -12.46 11.33
N LEU A 434 -12.55 -11.86 10.84
CA LEU A 434 -13.51 -12.52 9.96
C LEU A 434 -13.47 -11.92 8.57
N LYS A 435 -13.57 -12.79 7.57
CA LYS A 435 -13.66 -12.41 6.16
C LYS A 435 -15.07 -12.63 5.66
N TYR A 436 -15.63 -11.63 5.00
CA TYR A 436 -16.97 -11.65 4.44
C TYR A 436 -16.91 -11.57 2.92
N SER A 437 -17.73 -12.34 2.24
CA SER A 437 -18.07 -12.12 0.84
C SER A 437 -19.56 -11.86 0.67
N PHE A 438 -19.86 -10.96 -0.27
CA PHE A 438 -21.20 -10.49 -0.53
C PHE A 438 -21.61 -10.74 -1.99
N THR A 439 -22.93 -10.85 -2.23
CA THR A 439 -23.43 -10.85 -3.62
C THR A 439 -23.14 -9.51 -4.28
N ASN A 440 -22.71 -9.56 -5.55
CA ASN A 440 -22.44 -8.36 -6.37
C ASN A 440 -21.38 -7.41 -5.79
N HIS A 441 -20.50 -7.88 -4.90
CA HIS A 441 -19.48 -7.06 -4.25
C HIS A 441 -20.08 -5.79 -3.60
N ALA A 442 -21.21 -5.94 -2.93
CA ALA A 442 -21.93 -4.85 -2.29
C ALA A 442 -22.11 -5.10 -0.78
N ILE A 443 -21.68 -4.14 0.06
CA ILE A 443 -21.94 -4.17 1.49
C ILE A 443 -23.37 -3.66 1.71
N GLY A 444 -24.25 -4.54 2.18
CA GLY A 444 -25.68 -4.32 2.16
C GLY A 444 -26.22 -3.32 3.18
N TYR A 445 -27.47 -2.94 2.99
CA TYR A 445 -28.24 -2.05 3.87
C TYR A 445 -28.28 -2.58 5.31
N ASP A 446 -27.94 -1.72 6.29
CA ASP A 446 -27.94 -2.07 7.72
C ASP A 446 -27.01 -3.26 8.08
N CYS A 447 -26.05 -3.64 7.24
CA CYS A 447 -25.30 -4.89 7.38
C CYS A 447 -24.66 -5.05 8.77
N PHE A 448 -23.97 -4.03 9.26
CA PHE A 448 -23.32 -4.02 10.57
C PHE A 448 -23.91 -2.99 11.53
N ASN A 449 -25.14 -2.54 11.30
CA ASN A 449 -25.77 -1.55 12.16
C ASN A 449 -25.78 -1.99 13.63
N SER A 450 -25.24 -1.16 14.51
CA SER A 450 -25.12 -1.38 15.95
C SER A 450 -24.40 -2.69 16.31
N VAL A 451 -23.45 -3.11 15.48
CA VAL A 451 -22.53 -4.21 15.78
C VAL A 451 -21.32 -3.62 16.53
N THR A 452 -21.49 -3.39 17.83
CA THR A 452 -20.49 -2.69 18.67
C THR A 452 -19.21 -3.49 18.90
N ALA A 453 -19.25 -4.82 18.71
CA ALA A 453 -18.06 -5.68 18.76
C ALA A 453 -17.15 -5.52 17.53
N LEU A 454 -17.66 -4.92 16.44
CA LEU A 454 -16.86 -4.62 15.23
C LEU A 454 -15.98 -3.40 15.51
N THR A 455 -14.67 -3.64 15.65
CA THR A 455 -13.67 -2.63 16.05
C THR A 455 -12.74 -2.20 14.92
N GLY A 456 -12.62 -3.01 13.86
CA GLY A 456 -11.82 -2.68 12.69
C GLY A 456 -12.41 -3.26 11.41
N ILE A 457 -12.20 -2.58 10.29
CA ILE A 457 -12.59 -3.05 8.95
C ILE A 457 -11.52 -2.71 7.92
N ALA A 458 -11.38 -3.60 6.94
CA ALA A 458 -10.72 -3.29 5.69
C ALA A 458 -11.67 -3.69 4.54
N ILE A 459 -11.92 -2.76 3.63
CA ILE A 459 -12.84 -2.92 2.49
C ILE A 459 -12.00 -3.28 1.27
N GLY A 460 -12.34 -4.38 0.59
CA GLY A 460 -11.61 -4.88 -0.57
C GLY A 460 -11.84 -4.04 -1.83
N ASP A 461 -10.84 -3.96 -2.69
CA ASP A 461 -10.90 -3.20 -3.96
C ASP A 461 -11.88 -3.81 -4.98
N CYS A 462 -12.53 -4.94 -4.69
CA CYS A 462 -13.64 -5.48 -5.48
C CYS A 462 -14.99 -4.89 -5.09
N VAL A 463 -15.11 -4.24 -3.92
CA VAL A 463 -16.37 -3.65 -3.47
C VAL A 463 -16.75 -2.47 -4.35
N THR A 464 -17.96 -2.49 -4.90
CA THR A 464 -18.47 -1.45 -5.80
C THR A 464 -19.56 -0.59 -5.18
N SER A 465 -20.19 -1.07 -4.09
CA SER A 465 -21.31 -0.38 -3.43
C SER A 465 -21.29 -0.57 -1.93
N ILE A 466 -21.61 0.49 -1.19
CA ILE A 466 -21.89 0.43 0.26
C ILE A 466 -23.26 1.06 0.48
N GLU A 467 -24.21 0.26 0.97
CA GLU A 467 -25.59 0.70 1.13
C GLU A 467 -25.81 1.47 2.45
N SER A 468 -26.96 2.14 2.58
CA SER A 468 -27.26 3.01 3.73
C SER A 468 -27.17 2.24 5.07
N TYR A 469 -26.68 2.93 6.09
CA TYR A 469 -26.51 2.44 7.47
C TYR A 469 -25.56 1.24 7.62
N ALA A 470 -24.76 0.92 6.60
CA ALA A 470 -23.96 -0.32 6.57
C ALA A 470 -23.10 -0.51 7.82
N PHE A 471 -22.50 0.55 8.36
CA PHE A 471 -21.63 0.51 9.54
C PHE A 471 -22.14 1.39 10.70
N LYS A 472 -23.40 1.80 10.67
CA LYS A 472 -23.96 2.67 11.72
C LYS A 472 -23.75 2.07 13.11
N GLY A 473 -23.29 2.89 14.07
CA GLY A 473 -23.17 2.52 15.49
C GLY A 473 -22.13 1.42 15.79
N THR A 474 -21.16 1.22 14.89
CA THR A 474 -20.03 0.30 15.13
C THR A 474 -18.94 0.97 15.96
N SER A 475 -18.01 0.16 16.49
CA SER A 475 -16.85 0.67 17.25
C SER A 475 -15.57 0.80 16.42
N ILE A 476 -15.69 0.90 15.08
CA ILE A 476 -14.52 1.06 14.21
C ILE A 476 -13.79 2.36 14.51
N GLU A 477 -12.46 2.34 14.48
CA GLU A 477 -11.62 3.51 14.75
C GLU A 477 -11.10 4.17 13.47
N SER A 478 -10.94 3.38 12.41
CA SER A 478 -10.48 3.88 11.11
C SER A 478 -11.13 3.12 9.97
N VAL A 479 -11.24 3.77 8.80
CA VAL A 479 -11.72 3.17 7.56
C VAL A 479 -11.09 3.83 6.34
N ARG A 480 -10.67 3.00 5.37
CA ARG A 480 -10.38 3.42 4.00
C ARG A 480 -11.48 2.90 3.09
N ILE A 481 -12.11 3.78 2.34
CA ILE A 481 -13.06 3.43 1.29
C ILE A 481 -12.27 3.35 -0.03
N PRO A 482 -12.20 2.19 -0.71
CA PRO A 482 -11.44 2.05 -1.94
C PRO A 482 -12.10 2.79 -3.13
N ASP A 483 -11.29 3.13 -4.16
CA ASP A 483 -11.74 3.84 -5.36
C ASP A 483 -12.71 3.03 -6.23
N SER A 484 -12.78 1.72 -6.03
CA SER A 484 -13.76 0.83 -6.67
C SER A 484 -15.20 1.10 -6.24
N VAL A 485 -15.40 1.70 -5.05
CA VAL A 485 -16.74 2.03 -4.56
C VAL A 485 -17.26 3.26 -5.30
N THR A 486 -18.27 3.06 -6.13
CA THR A 486 -18.92 4.11 -6.94
C THR A 486 -20.36 4.39 -6.54
N SER A 487 -20.96 3.54 -5.71
CA SER A 487 -22.33 3.68 -5.22
C SER A 487 -22.37 3.72 -3.70
N TYR A 488 -23.00 4.76 -3.16
CA TYR A 488 -23.05 5.04 -1.73
C TYR A 488 -24.49 5.25 -1.26
N GLY A 489 -24.80 4.66 -0.12
CA GLY A 489 -25.99 4.99 0.64
C GLY A 489 -25.79 6.19 1.57
N THR A 490 -26.84 6.57 2.30
CA THR A 490 -26.78 7.60 3.34
C THR A 490 -26.40 6.98 4.70
N SER A 491 -25.92 7.80 5.65
CA SER A 491 -25.70 7.40 7.05
C SER A 491 -24.72 6.22 7.22
N LEU A 492 -23.71 6.12 6.35
CA LEU A 492 -22.81 4.95 6.31
C LEU A 492 -22.14 4.70 7.67
N PHE A 493 -21.64 5.76 8.32
CA PHE A 493 -20.91 5.71 9.59
C PHE A 493 -21.65 6.49 10.70
N TYR A 494 -22.96 6.61 10.58
CA TYR A 494 -23.77 7.30 11.58
C TYR A 494 -23.56 6.69 12.98
N ASP A 495 -23.30 7.53 14.01
CA ASP A 495 -23.00 7.13 15.39
C ASP A 495 -21.78 6.18 15.54
N CYS A 496 -20.80 6.22 14.64
CA CYS A 496 -19.52 5.58 14.85
C CYS A 496 -18.68 6.40 15.83
N LEU A 497 -18.99 6.33 17.12
CA LEU A 497 -18.46 7.21 18.18
C LEU A 497 -16.92 7.16 18.30
N LYS A 498 -16.28 6.06 17.88
CA LYS A 498 -14.83 5.85 17.97
C LYS A 498 -14.08 6.14 16.67
N LEU A 499 -14.78 6.47 15.59
CA LEU A 499 -14.17 6.69 14.28
C LEU A 499 -13.34 7.97 14.28
N LYS A 500 -12.02 7.82 14.19
CA LYS A 500 -11.03 8.91 14.22
C LYS A 500 -10.54 9.29 12.82
N HIS A 501 -10.41 8.29 11.94
CA HIS A 501 -9.71 8.43 10.66
C HIS A 501 -10.51 7.83 9.53
N VAL A 502 -10.66 8.61 8.45
CA VAL A 502 -11.37 8.21 7.25
C VAL A 502 -10.56 8.61 6.03
N VAL A 503 -10.27 7.63 5.17
CA VAL A 503 -9.72 7.87 3.84
C VAL A 503 -10.84 7.71 2.82
N LEU A 504 -11.17 8.79 2.13
CA LEU A 504 -12.20 8.83 1.09
C LEU A 504 -11.59 8.56 -0.28
N PRO A 505 -12.32 7.92 -1.22
CA PRO A 505 -11.82 7.68 -2.57
C PRO A 505 -11.75 8.99 -3.37
N GLU A 506 -10.73 9.12 -4.21
CA GLU A 506 -10.51 10.32 -5.06
C GLU A 506 -11.67 10.61 -6.02
N GLY A 507 -12.40 9.58 -6.45
CA GLY A 507 -13.57 9.70 -7.32
C GLY A 507 -14.86 10.17 -6.64
N LEU A 508 -14.84 10.45 -5.33
CA LEU A 508 -16.03 10.86 -4.59
C LEU A 508 -16.50 12.26 -5.02
N THR A 509 -17.77 12.40 -5.40
CA THR A 509 -18.34 13.66 -5.89
C THR A 509 -19.21 14.40 -4.87
N GLN A 510 -19.61 13.72 -3.79
CA GLN A 510 -20.35 14.32 -2.70
C GLN A 510 -20.13 13.59 -1.37
N ILE A 511 -20.22 14.31 -0.27
CA ILE A 511 -20.39 13.72 1.06
C ILE A 511 -21.89 13.51 1.25
N TYR A 512 -22.29 12.26 1.49
CA TYR A 512 -23.71 11.89 1.52
C TYR A 512 -24.41 12.30 2.83
N ASP A 513 -25.75 12.34 2.80
CA ASP A 513 -26.54 12.74 3.97
C ASP A 513 -26.22 11.88 5.18
N SER A 514 -25.96 12.51 6.32
CA SER A 514 -25.62 11.87 7.61
C SER A 514 -24.43 10.90 7.55
N MET A 515 -23.55 11.00 6.56
CA MET A 515 -22.49 10.01 6.33
C MET A 515 -21.61 9.80 7.56
N PHE A 516 -21.27 10.90 8.26
CA PHE A 516 -20.44 10.91 9.48
C PHE A 516 -21.18 11.51 10.68
N ARG A 517 -22.51 11.54 10.66
CA ARG A 517 -23.27 12.09 11.76
C ARG A 517 -22.98 11.33 13.05
N GLY A 518 -22.68 12.06 14.14
CA GLY A 518 -22.35 11.47 15.44
C GLY A 518 -20.99 10.77 15.51
N CYS A 519 -20.07 11.01 14.54
CA CYS A 519 -18.69 10.53 14.65
C CYS A 519 -17.90 11.41 15.62
N GLU A 520 -18.14 11.24 16.93
CA GLU A 520 -17.65 12.13 17.99
C GLU A 520 -16.12 12.20 18.06
N ALA A 521 -15.41 11.11 17.71
CA ALA A 521 -13.94 11.03 17.77
C ALA A 521 -13.25 11.55 16.49
N LEU A 522 -13.98 11.92 15.43
CA LEU A 522 -13.41 12.37 14.15
C LEU A 522 -12.76 13.75 14.31
N GLN A 523 -11.43 13.82 14.23
CA GLN A 523 -10.67 15.06 14.46
C GLN A 523 -10.43 15.86 13.18
N SER A 524 -10.21 15.17 12.06
CA SER A 524 -9.98 15.74 10.74
C SER A 524 -10.41 14.75 9.66
N ILE A 525 -10.65 15.27 8.46
CA ILE A 525 -10.96 14.45 7.28
C ILE A 525 -10.52 15.21 6.02
N ASP A 526 -9.81 14.53 5.15
CA ASP A 526 -9.43 15.08 3.85
C ASP A 526 -10.58 14.87 2.86
N ILE A 527 -11.08 15.97 2.31
CA ILE A 527 -12.18 15.95 1.34
C ILE A 527 -11.62 15.94 -0.08
N PRO A 528 -11.92 14.92 -0.89
CA PRO A 528 -11.46 14.84 -2.28
C PRO A 528 -11.85 16.07 -3.11
N LYS A 529 -10.96 16.50 -4.00
CA LYS A 529 -11.14 17.71 -4.84
C LYS A 529 -12.37 17.65 -5.73
N GLY A 530 -12.83 16.44 -6.09
CA GLY A 530 -14.03 16.20 -6.89
C GLY A 530 -15.35 16.46 -6.16
N VAL A 531 -15.34 16.67 -4.84
CA VAL A 531 -16.55 16.87 -4.06
C VAL A 531 -17.17 18.24 -4.35
N THR A 532 -18.43 18.22 -4.77
CA THR A 532 -19.21 19.43 -5.12
C THR A 532 -20.36 19.71 -4.14
N ARG A 533 -20.69 18.72 -3.30
CA ARG A 533 -21.83 18.81 -2.37
C ARG A 533 -21.53 18.13 -1.05
N PHE A 534 -21.92 18.79 0.03
CA PHE A 534 -22.03 18.20 1.37
C PHE A 534 -23.53 17.97 1.66
N GLY A 535 -23.88 16.77 2.05
CA GLY A 535 -25.26 16.35 2.35
C GLY A 535 -25.80 16.92 3.66
N ASP A 536 -27.10 16.73 3.91
CA ASP A 536 -27.73 17.15 5.15
C ASP A 536 -27.18 16.31 6.32
N PHE A 537 -26.90 16.99 7.46
CA PHE A 537 -26.35 16.35 8.67
C PHE A 537 -25.03 15.60 8.46
N ALA A 538 -24.27 15.89 7.39
CA ALA A 538 -23.12 15.06 6.99
C ALA A 538 -22.07 14.90 8.10
N PHE A 539 -21.82 15.94 8.90
CA PHE A 539 -20.91 15.98 10.06
C PHE A 539 -21.60 16.44 11.35
N ASP A 540 -22.94 16.38 11.41
CA ASP A 540 -23.66 16.76 12.61
C ASP A 540 -23.21 15.93 13.83
N GLY A 541 -22.82 16.59 14.93
CA GLY A 541 -22.32 15.91 16.12
C GLY A 541 -20.87 15.41 16.04
N CYS A 542 -20.08 15.81 15.05
CA CYS A 542 -18.62 15.54 15.02
C CYS A 542 -17.89 16.46 16.01
N ILE A 543 -18.04 16.20 17.30
CA ILE A 543 -17.61 17.11 18.38
C ILE A 543 -16.11 17.36 18.43
N SER A 544 -15.29 16.39 17.96
CA SER A 544 -13.81 16.50 17.93
C SER A 544 -13.29 17.16 16.65
N LEU A 545 -14.12 17.38 15.63
CA LEU A 545 -13.69 17.94 14.34
C LEU A 545 -13.19 19.38 14.55
N ALA A 546 -11.88 19.60 14.40
CA ALA A 546 -11.23 20.88 14.67
C ALA A 546 -11.19 21.81 13.45
N SER A 547 -11.07 21.25 12.27
CA SER A 547 -10.98 21.98 11.00
C SER A 547 -11.59 21.20 9.85
N ILE A 548 -12.02 21.91 8.80
CA ILE A 548 -12.51 21.34 7.55
C ILE A 548 -12.10 22.22 6.37
N ILE A 549 -11.72 21.59 5.27
CA ILE A 549 -11.46 22.25 3.98
C ILE A 549 -12.59 21.90 3.02
N LEU A 550 -13.26 22.91 2.49
CA LEU A 550 -14.24 22.78 1.40
C LEU A 550 -13.52 22.97 0.08
N PRO A 551 -13.40 21.93 -0.79
CA PRO A 551 -12.75 22.03 -2.08
C PRO A 551 -13.36 23.09 -3.01
N GLU A 552 -12.60 23.55 -4.00
CA GLU A 552 -13.00 24.61 -4.95
C GLU A 552 -14.32 24.32 -5.67
N GLY A 553 -14.61 23.04 -5.94
CA GLY A 553 -15.84 22.60 -6.63
C GLY A 553 -17.12 22.66 -5.80
N VAL A 554 -17.04 22.93 -4.51
CA VAL A 554 -18.20 22.88 -3.61
C VAL A 554 -19.17 24.02 -3.92
N THR A 555 -20.41 23.64 -4.22
CA THR A 555 -21.52 24.57 -4.52
C THR A 555 -22.65 24.53 -3.51
N TYR A 556 -22.69 23.49 -2.66
CA TYR A 556 -23.78 23.29 -1.71
C TYR A 556 -23.28 22.66 -0.40
N VAL A 557 -23.73 23.21 0.73
CA VAL A 557 -23.53 22.67 2.08
C VAL A 557 -24.92 22.42 2.68
N GLY A 558 -25.21 21.17 2.99
CA GLY A 558 -26.50 20.67 3.44
C GLY A 558 -26.95 21.26 4.76
N ASN A 559 -28.25 21.05 5.06
CA ASN A 559 -28.87 21.50 6.29
C ASN A 559 -28.26 20.78 7.50
N TYR A 560 -27.97 21.49 8.60
CA TYR A 560 -27.30 20.97 9.81
C TYR A 560 -25.94 20.29 9.54
N CYS A 561 -25.28 20.57 8.42
CA CYS A 561 -24.08 19.83 7.98
C CYS A 561 -22.98 19.78 9.03
N PHE A 562 -22.73 20.88 9.74
CA PHE A 562 -21.72 21.00 10.79
C PHE A 562 -22.32 21.39 12.14
N SER A 563 -23.61 21.09 12.36
CA SER A 563 -24.25 21.30 13.66
C SER A 563 -23.56 20.45 14.72
N ASP A 564 -23.51 20.98 15.95
CA ASP A 564 -22.87 20.31 17.10
C ASP A 564 -21.38 19.93 16.94
N CYS A 565 -20.67 20.51 15.95
CA CYS A 565 -19.21 20.42 15.84
C CYS A 565 -18.55 21.37 16.83
N SER A 566 -18.62 21.07 18.13
CA SER A 566 -18.26 22.01 19.21
C SER A 566 -16.79 22.41 19.27
N ASN A 567 -15.89 21.63 18.63
CA ASN A 567 -14.46 21.96 18.49
C ASN A 567 -14.09 22.61 17.14
N LEU A 568 -15.02 22.72 16.19
CA LEU A 568 -14.74 23.29 14.87
C LEU A 568 -14.37 24.78 15.00
N ARG A 569 -13.11 25.11 14.73
CA ARG A 569 -12.52 26.46 14.86
C ARG A 569 -12.00 27.02 13.55
N HIS A 570 -11.76 26.16 12.56
CA HIS A 570 -11.20 26.56 11.29
C HIS A 570 -11.99 25.94 10.14
N ILE A 571 -12.52 26.81 9.28
CA ILE A 571 -13.12 26.41 7.99
C ILE A 571 -12.32 27.10 6.91
N VAL A 572 -11.72 26.34 6.00
CA VAL A 572 -11.12 26.84 4.77
C VAL A 572 -12.10 26.54 3.65
N SER A 573 -12.70 27.57 3.07
CA SER A 573 -13.62 27.42 1.93
C SER A 573 -12.93 27.89 0.66
N LEU A 574 -12.50 26.96 -0.19
CA LEU A 574 -11.76 27.26 -1.42
C LEU A 574 -12.61 27.78 -2.60
N PRO A 575 -13.95 27.53 -2.69
CA PRO A 575 -14.77 28.13 -3.72
C PRO A 575 -14.68 29.66 -3.73
N VAL A 576 -14.53 30.28 -4.90
CA VAL A 576 -14.57 31.73 -5.08
C VAL A 576 -15.98 32.27 -4.85
N LEU A 577 -16.99 31.53 -5.33
CA LEU A 577 -18.39 31.83 -5.08
C LEU A 577 -18.86 31.10 -3.80
N THR A 578 -19.56 31.81 -2.94
CA THR A 578 -20.09 31.24 -1.70
C THR A 578 -21.01 30.06 -1.99
N PRO A 579 -20.75 28.86 -1.43
CA PRO A 579 -21.67 27.74 -1.56
C PRO A 579 -23.05 28.04 -0.98
N THR A 580 -24.08 27.51 -1.59
CA THR A 580 -25.45 27.62 -1.08
C THR A 580 -25.59 26.79 0.19
N LEU A 581 -26.14 27.38 1.24
CA LEU A 581 -26.50 26.67 2.47
C LEU A 581 -27.91 26.07 2.34
N GLY A 582 -28.04 24.78 2.65
CA GLY A 582 -29.31 24.08 2.60
C GLY A 582 -30.29 24.47 3.71
N GLY A 583 -31.58 24.27 3.47
CA GLY A 583 -32.64 24.41 4.45
C GLY A 583 -32.74 25.79 5.11
N ASN A 584 -32.91 25.79 6.43
CA ASN A 584 -32.80 27.01 7.21
C ASN A 584 -31.34 27.25 7.58
N PHE A 585 -30.66 28.09 6.83
CA PHE A 585 -29.24 28.43 6.96
C PHE A 585 -28.77 28.75 8.39
N ARG A 586 -29.67 28.98 9.34
CA ARG A 586 -29.34 29.23 10.76
C ARG A 586 -28.81 27.98 11.45
N TYR A 587 -29.00 26.81 10.92
CA TYR A 587 -28.70 25.54 11.59
C TYR A 587 -27.48 24.80 11.00
N ASN A 588 -26.92 25.27 9.88
CA ASN A 588 -25.77 24.60 9.25
C ASN A 588 -24.52 24.54 10.14
N PHE A 589 -24.35 25.55 11.01
CA PHE A 589 -23.23 25.68 11.94
C PHE A 589 -23.71 25.90 13.39
N LEU A 590 -24.78 25.22 13.78
CA LEU A 590 -25.33 25.35 15.14
C LEU A 590 -24.37 24.70 16.15
N TYR A 591 -24.11 25.37 17.26
CA TYR A 591 -23.24 24.92 18.36
C TYR A 591 -21.78 24.58 17.95
N VAL A 592 -21.22 25.26 16.97
CA VAL A 592 -19.79 25.22 16.66
C VAL A 592 -18.96 25.98 17.71
N ALA A 593 -17.63 25.82 17.70
CA ALA A 593 -16.74 26.55 18.59
C ALA A 593 -16.90 28.07 18.45
N LYS A 594 -16.64 28.83 19.55
CA LYS A 594 -16.62 30.27 19.53
C LYS A 594 -15.30 30.80 18.97
N ASN A 595 -15.37 32.01 18.35
CA ASN A 595 -14.22 32.76 17.87
C ASN A 595 -13.35 32.01 16.87
N GLY A 596 -13.97 31.23 15.99
CA GLY A 596 -13.29 30.54 14.91
C GLY A 596 -12.96 31.43 13.72
N VAL A 597 -12.30 30.86 12.73
CA VAL A 597 -11.86 31.54 11.51
C VAL A 597 -12.48 30.87 10.29
N LEU A 598 -13.11 31.65 9.43
CA LEU A 598 -13.50 31.27 8.06
C LEU A 598 -12.49 31.87 7.09
N ALA A 599 -11.61 31.07 6.52
CA ALA A 599 -10.64 31.49 5.52
C ALA A 599 -11.20 31.22 4.10
N VAL A 600 -11.10 32.21 3.22
CA VAL A 600 -11.61 32.16 1.84
C VAL A 600 -10.59 32.75 0.86
N PRO A 601 -10.60 32.40 -0.44
CA PRO A 601 -9.69 32.98 -1.43
C PRO A 601 -9.80 34.51 -1.51
N ALA A 602 -8.68 35.19 -1.78
CA ALA A 602 -8.67 36.65 -1.99
C ALA A 602 -9.62 37.08 -3.10
N ALA A 603 -9.76 36.27 -4.16
CA ALA A 603 -10.70 36.50 -5.27
C ALA A 603 -12.17 36.54 -4.82
N ALA A 604 -12.51 35.99 -3.66
CA ALA A 604 -13.85 36.00 -3.12
C ALA A 604 -14.26 37.38 -2.47
N LYS A 605 -13.35 38.37 -2.41
CA LYS A 605 -13.65 39.72 -1.92
C LYS A 605 -14.73 40.43 -2.74
N THR A 606 -14.82 40.08 -4.04
CA THR A 606 -15.79 40.68 -4.95
C THR A 606 -16.68 39.55 -5.51
N GLY A 607 -18.01 39.77 -5.48
CA GLY A 607 -18.97 38.82 -6.06
C GLY A 607 -19.36 37.62 -5.21
N SER A 608 -18.83 37.48 -3.99
CA SER A 608 -19.22 36.43 -3.04
C SER A 608 -20.05 36.99 -1.87
N ASN A 609 -20.75 36.08 -1.18
CA ASN A 609 -21.56 36.38 -0.01
C ASN A 609 -21.00 35.75 1.29
N TYR A 610 -19.71 35.49 1.40
CA TYR A 610 -19.10 34.88 2.59
C TYR A 610 -19.26 35.72 3.84
N SER A 611 -19.32 37.07 3.71
CA SER A 611 -19.66 37.98 4.79
C SER A 611 -20.99 37.65 5.46
N TYR A 612 -21.92 37.05 4.72
CA TYR A 612 -23.20 36.60 5.28
C TYR A 612 -23.05 35.41 6.24
N TRP A 613 -22.08 34.52 6.00
CA TRP A 613 -21.84 33.36 6.89
C TRP A 613 -21.35 33.81 8.28
N VAL A 614 -20.65 34.95 8.37
CA VAL A 614 -20.09 35.49 9.61
C VAL A 614 -20.83 36.73 10.12
N SER A 615 -21.98 37.09 9.54
CA SER A 615 -22.77 38.24 10.01
C SER A 615 -23.40 37.96 11.38
N SER A 616 -23.49 39.00 12.22
CA SER A 616 -23.97 38.89 13.59
C SER A 616 -25.41 38.36 13.66
N GLY A 617 -25.65 37.41 14.57
CA GLY A 617 -26.95 36.78 14.81
C GLY A 617 -27.33 35.69 13.82
N ILE A 618 -26.43 35.29 12.92
CA ILE A 618 -26.67 34.25 11.87
C ILE A 618 -25.45 33.33 11.78
N ASN A 619 -25.65 32.04 11.65
CA ASN A 619 -24.60 31.03 11.41
C ASN A 619 -23.36 31.23 12.30
N LEU A 620 -22.17 31.25 11.67
CA LEU A 620 -20.88 31.44 12.33
C LEU A 620 -20.78 32.78 13.09
N GLY A 621 -21.43 33.83 12.60
CA GLY A 621 -21.44 35.15 13.25
C GLY A 621 -22.07 35.12 14.65
N SER A 622 -23.03 34.22 14.91
CA SER A 622 -23.61 34.00 16.24
C SER A 622 -22.59 33.50 17.26
N TYR A 623 -21.48 32.95 16.82
CA TYR A 623 -20.39 32.39 17.62
C TYR A 623 -19.10 33.22 17.55
N GLY A 624 -19.17 34.45 16.99
CA GLY A 624 -18.02 35.37 16.96
C GLY A 624 -16.92 35.01 15.96
N TRP A 625 -17.25 34.30 14.89
CA TRP A 625 -16.28 33.89 13.86
C TRP A 625 -15.82 35.11 13.03
N THR A 626 -14.55 35.03 12.58
CA THR A 626 -13.90 36.05 11.75
C THR A 626 -13.71 35.55 10.34
N LEU A 627 -14.05 36.38 9.32
CA LEU A 627 -13.75 36.13 7.92
C LEU A 627 -12.34 36.65 7.60
N VAL A 628 -11.52 35.76 7.02
CA VAL A 628 -10.15 36.05 6.59
C VAL A 628 -10.02 35.73 5.10
N TYR A 629 -9.41 36.63 4.34
CA TYR A 629 -9.09 36.42 2.95
C TYR A 629 -7.64 35.92 2.85
N MET A 630 -7.44 34.76 2.28
CA MET A 630 -6.12 34.17 2.07
C MET A 630 -5.41 34.93 0.93
N ASP A 631 -4.14 35.26 1.12
CA ASP A 631 -3.29 35.78 0.05
C ASP A 631 -3.00 34.66 -0.95
N GLU A 632 -2.83 35.00 -2.24
CA GLU A 632 -2.53 34.06 -3.31
C GLU A 632 -1.13 33.45 -3.17
#